data_5a20ff1ff76499d5dbdf300d9ae3af62
#
_entry.id   5a20ff1ff76499d5dbdf300d9ae3af62
#
_cell.length_a   1.000
_cell.length_b   1.000
_cell.length_c   1.000
_cell.angle_alpha   90.00
_cell.angle_beta   90.00
_cell.angle_gamma   90.00
#
_symmetry.space_group_name_H-M   'P 1'
#
loop_
_entity.id
_entity.type
_entity.pdbx_description
1 polymer ?
#
loop_
_entity_poly.entity_id
_entity_poly.type
_entity_poly.pdbx_seq_one_letter_code
_entity_poly.pdbx_strand_id
1 'polypeptide(L)'
;MEPLRLSPSRMNDFTNCPQLYKYRAVDQLPEPPSIDAERGKLIHSILEDLFELPAESRTFASALELLPAKWSKQLAEKPELGALVLNEKEWFDRASALLTNYFSLEKPDTFESTYRELHLERDISDEIYLHGYVDRLDIAPT
;
A
#
# COMPACT_ATOMS: atom_id res chain seq x y z
N MET A 1 -8.25 -11.17 -29.14
CA MET A 1 -7.63 -11.69 -27.88
C MET A 1 -7.54 -10.51 -26.93
N GLU A 2 -7.93 -10.68 -25.66
CA GLU A 2 -7.75 -9.57 -24.71
C GLU A 2 -6.27 -9.31 -24.48
N PRO A 3 -5.84 -8.05 -24.40
CA PRO A 3 -4.45 -7.72 -24.14
C PRO A 3 -3.98 -8.24 -22.79
N LEU A 4 -2.72 -8.64 -22.70
CA LEU A 4 -2.09 -9.07 -21.46
C LEU A 4 -1.96 -7.88 -20.52
N ARG A 5 -2.66 -7.92 -19.39
CA ARG A 5 -2.64 -6.88 -18.37
C ARG A 5 -1.45 -7.06 -17.42
N LEU A 6 -0.51 -6.15 -17.51
CA LEU A 6 0.69 -6.15 -16.70
C LEU A 6 0.66 -5.02 -15.67
N SER A 7 1.00 -5.35 -14.43
CA SER A 7 1.29 -4.40 -13.36
C SER A 7 2.76 -4.49 -12.95
N PRO A 8 3.32 -3.49 -12.25
CA PRO A 8 4.69 -3.54 -11.73
C PRO A 8 4.97 -4.81 -10.90
N SER A 9 4.02 -5.22 -10.05
CA SER A 9 4.16 -6.44 -9.25
C SER A 9 4.20 -7.70 -10.13
N ARG A 10 3.33 -7.80 -11.13
CA ARG A 10 3.33 -8.93 -12.08
C ARG A 10 4.62 -9.00 -12.90
N MET A 11 5.13 -7.85 -13.34
CA MET A 11 6.42 -7.80 -14.05
C MET A 11 7.57 -8.24 -13.15
N ASN A 12 7.55 -7.78 -11.88
CA ASN A 12 8.55 -8.19 -10.90
C ASN A 12 8.49 -9.70 -10.59
N ASP A 13 7.28 -10.25 -10.41
CA ASP A 13 7.10 -11.70 -10.24
C ASP A 13 7.69 -12.49 -11.42
N PHE A 14 7.42 -12.06 -12.65
CA PHE A 14 7.95 -12.72 -13.84
C PHE A 14 9.48 -12.63 -13.93
N THR A 15 10.04 -11.46 -13.65
CA THR A 15 11.49 -11.24 -13.73
C THR A 15 12.24 -12.04 -12.66
N ASN A 16 11.69 -12.13 -11.45
CA ASN A 16 12.31 -12.87 -10.36
C ASN A 16 12.11 -14.38 -10.51
N CYS A 17 10.90 -14.82 -10.90
CA CYS A 17 10.57 -16.22 -11.07
C CYS A 17 9.34 -16.38 -11.99
N PRO A 18 9.51 -16.79 -13.26
CA PRO A 18 8.37 -17.00 -14.17
C PRO A 18 7.33 -18.00 -13.65
N GLN A 19 7.75 -18.97 -12.84
CA GLN A 19 6.83 -19.93 -12.21
C GLN A 19 5.94 -19.26 -11.16
N LEU A 20 6.48 -18.32 -10.39
CA LEU A 20 5.72 -17.52 -9.44
C LEU A 20 4.67 -16.66 -10.16
N TYR A 21 5.08 -15.99 -11.26
CA TYR A 21 4.15 -15.27 -12.11
C TYR A 21 3.02 -16.17 -12.62
N LYS A 22 3.37 -17.39 -13.10
CA LYS A 22 2.36 -18.34 -13.54
C LYS A 22 1.36 -18.65 -12.46
N TYR A 23 1.79 -18.97 -11.24
CA TYR A 23 0.91 -19.30 -10.13
C TYR A 23 0.03 -18.12 -9.71
N ARG A 24 0.59 -16.92 -9.64
CA ARG A 24 -0.12 -15.73 -9.18
C ARG A 24 -1.02 -15.08 -10.22
N ALA A 25 -0.53 -14.95 -11.46
CA ALA A 25 -1.18 -14.18 -12.50
C ALA A 25 -2.02 -15.02 -13.47
N VAL A 26 -1.58 -16.25 -13.76
CA VAL A 26 -2.25 -17.15 -14.72
C VAL A 26 -3.17 -18.12 -13.98
N ASP A 27 -2.61 -18.91 -13.07
CA ASP A 27 -3.36 -19.94 -12.34
C ASP A 27 -4.18 -19.37 -11.17
N GLN A 28 -3.85 -18.18 -10.71
CA GLN A 28 -4.49 -17.44 -9.61
C GLN A 28 -4.65 -18.31 -8.35
N LEU A 29 -3.60 -19.03 -7.99
CA LEU A 29 -3.59 -19.88 -6.82
C LEU A 29 -3.74 -19.04 -5.54
N PRO A 30 -4.55 -19.49 -4.59
CA PRO A 30 -4.71 -18.76 -3.33
C PRO A 30 -3.41 -18.74 -2.55
N GLU A 31 -3.03 -17.57 -2.07
CA GLU A 31 -1.87 -17.37 -1.20
C GLU A 31 -2.33 -17.06 0.23
N PRO A 32 -1.65 -17.61 1.23
CA PRO A 32 -1.92 -17.19 2.60
C PRO A 32 -1.56 -15.71 2.78
N PRO A 33 -2.32 -14.95 3.59
CA PRO A 33 -2.02 -13.55 3.85
C PRO A 33 -0.66 -13.41 4.55
N SER A 34 0.15 -12.48 4.06
CA SER A 34 1.42 -12.12 4.68
C SER A 34 1.18 -11.05 5.74
N ILE A 35 1.56 -11.32 6.99
CA ILE A 35 1.45 -10.36 8.11
C ILE A 35 2.19 -9.05 7.77
N ASP A 36 3.37 -9.12 7.18
CA ASP A 36 4.14 -7.94 6.82
C ASP A 36 3.50 -7.13 5.68
N ALA A 37 2.95 -7.82 4.67
CA ALA A 37 2.21 -7.16 3.59
C ALA A 37 0.92 -6.48 4.12
N GLU A 38 0.19 -7.13 5.02
CA GLU A 38 -1.01 -6.54 5.61
C GLU A 38 -0.68 -5.37 6.54
N ARG A 39 0.46 -5.41 7.24
CA ARG A 39 0.96 -4.25 8.00
C ARG A 39 1.35 -3.10 7.06
N GLY A 40 2.00 -3.38 5.94
CA GLY A 40 2.29 -2.38 4.92
C GLY A 40 1.02 -1.69 4.42
N LYS A 41 -0.03 -2.44 4.07
CA LYS A 41 -1.32 -1.89 3.65
C LYS A 41 -1.96 -1.01 4.73
N LEU A 42 -1.87 -1.42 6.01
CA LEU A 42 -2.34 -0.61 7.13
C LEU A 42 -1.63 0.75 7.17
N ILE A 43 -0.29 0.76 7.05
CA ILE A 43 0.49 2.00 7.05
C ILE A 43 0.14 2.88 5.84
N HIS A 44 0.04 2.31 4.63
CA HIS A 44 -0.39 3.07 3.44
C HIS A 44 -1.74 3.74 3.66
N SER A 45 -2.73 3.01 4.20
CA SER A 45 -4.06 3.57 4.46
C SER A 45 -4.07 4.67 5.53
N ILE A 46 -3.16 4.60 6.52
CA ILE A 46 -2.99 5.66 7.52
C ILE A 46 -2.38 6.90 6.87
N LEU A 47 -1.33 6.73 6.05
CA LEU A 47 -0.68 7.85 5.37
C LEU A 47 -1.62 8.52 4.37
N GLU A 48 -2.44 7.76 3.66
CA GLU A 48 -3.48 8.29 2.77
C GLU A 48 -4.43 9.22 3.52
N ASP A 49 -5.02 8.76 4.64
CA ASP A 49 -5.91 9.59 5.47
C ASP A 49 -5.17 10.75 6.13
N LEU A 50 -3.90 10.59 6.50
CA LEU A 50 -3.09 11.67 7.04
C LEU A 50 -2.99 12.85 6.07
N PHE A 51 -2.83 12.59 4.77
CA PHE A 51 -2.79 13.61 3.75
C PHE A 51 -4.15 14.23 3.41
N GLU A 52 -5.27 13.66 3.89
CA GLU A 52 -6.58 14.33 3.85
C GLU A 52 -6.69 15.44 4.92
N LEU A 53 -5.84 15.40 5.94
CA LEU A 53 -5.80 16.45 6.96
C LEU A 53 -5.12 17.72 6.43
N PRO A 54 -5.45 18.90 6.97
CA PRO A 54 -4.66 20.11 6.75
C PRO A 54 -3.19 19.89 7.12
N ALA A 55 -2.28 20.53 6.40
CA ALA A 55 -0.83 20.30 6.53
C ALA A 55 -0.35 20.38 7.99
N GLU A 56 -0.78 21.40 8.73
CA GLU A 56 -0.45 21.61 10.15
C GLU A 56 -0.91 20.49 11.08
N SER A 57 -1.87 19.67 10.63
CA SER A 57 -2.41 18.53 11.39
C SER A 57 -1.77 17.19 11.04
N ARG A 58 -0.86 17.17 10.05
CA ARG A 58 -0.17 15.95 9.60
C ARG A 58 1.00 15.61 10.52
N THR A 59 0.69 15.29 11.75
CA THR A 59 1.67 14.99 12.79
C THR A 59 1.79 13.48 13.03
N PHE A 60 2.89 13.07 13.65
CA PHE A 60 3.05 11.69 14.11
C PHE A 60 1.94 11.27 15.07
N ALA A 61 1.51 12.16 15.97
CA ALA A 61 0.39 11.90 16.89
C ALA A 61 -0.89 11.62 16.12
N SER A 62 -1.23 12.44 15.11
CA SER A 62 -2.41 12.23 14.26
C SER A 62 -2.36 10.88 13.52
N ALA A 63 -1.19 10.48 13.02
CA ALA A 63 -1.02 9.18 12.38
C ALA A 63 -1.25 8.02 13.37
N LEU A 64 -0.77 8.14 14.61
CA LEU A 64 -1.02 7.14 15.65
C LEU A 64 -2.48 7.05 16.05
N GLU A 65 -3.21 8.16 16.07
CA GLU A 65 -4.65 8.19 16.38
C GLU A 65 -5.49 7.44 15.33
N LEU A 66 -5.06 7.42 14.07
CA LEU A 66 -5.72 6.69 13.00
C LEU A 66 -5.56 5.16 13.11
N LEU A 67 -4.48 4.70 13.74
CA LEU A 67 -4.05 3.31 13.71
C LEU A 67 -5.09 2.32 14.25
N PRO A 68 -5.74 2.52 15.42
CA PRO A 68 -6.75 1.59 15.93
C PRO A 68 -7.98 1.46 15.03
N ALA A 69 -8.46 2.58 14.49
CA ALA A 69 -9.64 2.61 13.62
C ALA A 69 -9.35 1.90 12.28
N LYS A 70 -8.17 2.15 11.69
CA LYS A 70 -7.74 1.49 10.45
C LYS A 70 -7.54 -0.01 10.66
N TRP A 71 -6.95 -0.41 11.79
CA TRP A 71 -6.82 -1.83 12.13
C TRP A 71 -8.18 -2.50 12.30
N SER A 72 -9.12 -1.89 13.01
CA SER A 72 -10.48 -2.42 13.17
C SER A 72 -11.19 -2.58 11.82
N LYS A 73 -11.02 -1.63 10.90
CA LYS A 73 -11.56 -1.73 9.54
C LYS A 73 -10.93 -2.89 8.78
N GLN A 74 -9.61 -3.03 8.82
CA GLN A 74 -8.90 -4.12 8.15
C GLN A 74 -9.31 -5.49 8.67
N LEU A 75 -9.52 -5.63 10.00
CA LEU A 75 -10.05 -6.85 10.61
C LEU A 75 -11.49 -7.15 10.19
N ALA A 76 -12.33 -6.15 10.02
CA ALA A 76 -13.71 -6.33 9.54
C ALA A 76 -13.73 -6.82 8.08
N GLU A 77 -12.80 -6.34 7.24
CA GLU A 77 -12.65 -6.76 5.84
C GLU A 77 -12.00 -8.15 5.72
N LYS A 78 -11.09 -8.49 6.64
CA LYS A 78 -10.31 -9.74 6.65
C LYS A 78 -10.23 -10.33 8.07
N PRO A 79 -11.30 -10.99 8.53
CA PRO A 79 -11.37 -11.54 9.90
C PRO A 79 -10.27 -12.56 10.21
N GLU A 80 -9.74 -13.24 9.19
CA GLU A 80 -8.64 -14.21 9.33
C GLU A 80 -7.35 -13.59 9.89
N LEU A 81 -7.16 -12.28 9.75
CA LEU A 81 -6.00 -11.58 10.32
C LEU A 81 -5.99 -11.63 11.84
N GLY A 82 -7.15 -11.70 12.49
CA GLY A 82 -7.25 -11.87 13.94
C GLY A 82 -6.62 -13.17 14.46
N ALA A 83 -6.63 -14.22 13.64
CA ALA A 83 -5.98 -15.49 13.96
C ALA A 83 -4.47 -15.48 13.67
N LEU A 84 -4.00 -14.60 12.77
CA LEU A 84 -2.60 -14.47 12.40
C LEU A 84 -1.85 -13.52 13.32
N VAL A 85 -2.50 -12.45 13.78
CA VAL A 85 -1.93 -11.47 14.70
C VAL A 85 -2.14 -11.95 16.13
N LEU A 86 -1.29 -12.84 16.60
CA LEU A 86 -1.38 -13.43 17.93
C LEU A 86 -1.07 -12.47 19.08
N ASN A 87 -0.33 -11.40 18.80
CA ASN A 87 0.03 -10.36 19.76
C ASN A 87 -0.27 -8.98 19.18
N GLU A 88 -1.43 -8.46 19.51
CA GLU A 88 -1.88 -7.16 19.01
C GLU A 88 -1.00 -6.00 19.50
N LYS A 89 -0.45 -6.09 20.73
CA LYS A 89 0.49 -5.09 21.21
C LYS A 89 1.74 -5.03 20.33
N GLU A 90 2.34 -6.18 20.02
CA GLU A 90 3.51 -6.25 19.12
C GLU A 90 3.17 -5.75 17.71
N TRP A 91 1.96 -6.05 17.23
CA TRP A 91 1.47 -5.56 15.95
C TRP A 91 1.46 -4.02 15.91
N PHE A 92 0.90 -3.37 16.94
CA PHE A 92 0.87 -1.91 17.04
C PHE A 92 2.26 -1.31 17.26
N ASP A 93 3.12 -1.94 18.05
CA ASP A 93 4.50 -1.49 18.25
C ASP A 93 5.27 -1.47 16.91
N ARG A 94 5.13 -2.52 16.09
CA ARG A 94 5.76 -2.60 14.77
C ARG A 94 5.15 -1.60 13.76
N ALA A 95 3.85 -1.41 13.78
CA ALA A 95 3.19 -0.41 12.95
C ALA A 95 3.65 1.02 13.33
N SER A 96 3.73 1.31 14.62
CA SER A 96 4.24 2.60 15.14
C SER A 96 5.69 2.84 14.74
N ALA A 97 6.54 1.79 14.74
CA ALA A 97 7.92 1.90 14.30
C ALA A 97 8.02 2.26 12.80
N LEU A 98 7.14 1.72 11.95
CA LEU A 98 7.09 2.10 10.54
C LEU A 98 6.67 3.55 10.35
N LEU A 99 5.67 4.03 11.10
CA LEU A 99 5.30 5.45 11.10
C LEU A 99 6.45 6.34 11.61
N THR A 100 7.17 5.92 12.66
CA THR A 100 8.36 6.63 13.14
C THR A 100 9.41 6.76 12.04
N ASN A 101 9.67 5.68 11.29
CA ASN A 101 10.61 5.71 10.17
C ASN A 101 10.15 6.67 9.07
N TYR A 102 8.86 6.66 8.72
CA TYR A 102 8.30 7.59 7.74
C TYR A 102 8.54 9.06 8.15
N PHE A 103 8.18 9.43 9.38
CA PHE A 103 8.37 10.81 9.89
C PHE A 103 9.85 11.20 10.09
N SER A 104 10.77 10.24 10.10
CA SER A 104 12.21 10.51 10.07
C SER A 104 12.73 10.86 8.67
N LEU A 105 12.04 10.39 7.63
CA LEU A 105 12.40 10.58 6.22
C LEU A 105 11.70 11.80 5.61
N GLU A 106 10.48 12.10 6.03
CA GLU A 106 9.65 13.14 5.46
C GLU A 106 8.99 14.01 6.53
N LYS A 107 8.63 15.23 6.11
CA LYS A 107 7.87 16.20 6.89
C LYS A 107 6.56 16.48 6.16
N PRO A 108 5.50 15.69 6.39
CA PRO A 108 4.25 15.76 5.61
C PRO A 108 3.48 17.09 5.81
N ASP A 109 3.84 17.85 6.85
CA ASP A 109 3.31 19.19 7.13
C ASP A 109 3.93 20.29 6.25
N THR A 110 4.97 20.00 5.46
CA THR A 110 5.71 21.00 4.68
C THR A 110 5.38 20.99 3.19
N PHE A 111 4.56 20.06 2.71
CA PHE A 111 4.21 19.96 1.28
C PHE A 111 2.79 19.41 1.07
N GLU A 112 2.27 19.64 -0.14
CA GLU A 112 1.02 19.04 -0.62
C GLU A 112 1.33 18.03 -1.72
N SER A 113 0.73 16.84 -1.61
CA SER A 113 0.79 15.87 -2.70
C SER A 113 -0.13 16.30 -3.83
N THR A 114 0.37 16.24 -5.07
CA THR A 114 -0.43 16.58 -6.25
C THR A 114 -1.49 15.52 -6.53
N TYR A 115 -1.09 14.24 -6.43
CA TYR A 115 -1.99 13.10 -6.58
C TYR A 115 -1.65 12.03 -5.54
N ARG A 116 -2.68 11.29 -5.11
CA ARG A 116 -2.57 10.09 -4.25
C ARG A 116 -3.37 8.97 -4.89
N GLU A 117 -2.91 7.71 -4.72
CA GLU A 117 -3.53 6.52 -5.32
C GLU A 117 -3.86 6.71 -6.81
N LEU A 118 -2.92 7.37 -7.53
CA LEU A 118 -3.13 7.70 -8.93
C LEU A 118 -3.07 6.44 -9.78
N HIS A 119 -4.22 6.03 -10.35
CA HIS A 119 -4.25 4.95 -11.32
C HIS A 119 -3.70 5.43 -12.66
N LEU A 120 -2.67 4.77 -13.13
CA LEU A 120 -2.08 4.98 -14.45
C LEU A 120 -2.27 3.74 -15.29
N GLU A 121 -2.61 3.96 -16.56
CA GLU A 121 -2.79 2.88 -17.53
C GLU A 121 -2.38 3.33 -18.93
N ARG A 122 -1.85 2.37 -19.70
CA ARG A 122 -1.40 2.63 -21.06
C ARG A 122 -1.35 1.37 -21.89
N ASP A 123 -1.86 1.45 -23.10
CA ASP A 123 -1.60 0.46 -24.15
C ASP A 123 -0.16 0.61 -24.64
N ILE A 124 0.60 -0.46 -24.58
CA ILE A 124 1.98 -0.55 -25.12
C ILE A 124 1.92 -1.10 -26.55
N SER A 125 1.02 -2.05 -26.79
CA SER A 125 0.70 -2.63 -28.09
C SER A 125 -0.72 -3.19 -28.05
N ASP A 126 -1.18 -3.72 -29.19
CA ASP A 126 -2.49 -4.42 -29.26
C ASP A 126 -2.55 -5.66 -28.34
N GLU A 127 -1.40 -6.15 -27.89
CA GLU A 127 -1.28 -7.34 -27.05
C GLU A 127 -0.94 -7.04 -25.59
N ILE A 128 -0.47 -5.82 -25.27
CA ILE A 128 0.05 -5.47 -23.93
C ILE A 128 -0.55 -4.17 -23.42
N TYR A 129 -1.18 -4.26 -22.26
CA TYR A 129 -1.74 -3.17 -21.50
C TYR A 129 -1.04 -3.05 -20.16
N LEU A 130 -0.41 -1.91 -19.88
CA LEU A 130 0.19 -1.62 -18.59
C LEU A 130 -0.79 -0.87 -17.70
N HIS A 131 -0.82 -1.23 -16.42
CA HIS A 131 -1.57 -0.50 -15.41
C HIS A 131 -0.86 -0.54 -14.06
N GLY A 132 -1.11 0.44 -13.21
CA GLY A 132 -0.56 0.49 -11.86
C GLY A 132 -1.11 1.66 -11.08
N TYR A 133 -0.81 1.67 -9.79
CA TYR A 133 -1.13 2.76 -8.89
C TYR A 133 0.16 3.41 -8.41
N VAL A 134 0.17 4.74 -8.40
CA VAL A 134 1.22 5.54 -7.77
C VAL A 134 0.66 6.02 -6.45
N ASP A 135 1.22 5.53 -5.35
CA ASP A 135 0.74 5.85 -3.99
C ASP A 135 0.69 7.37 -3.77
N ARG A 136 1.73 8.08 -4.23
CA ARG A 136 1.81 9.53 -4.18
C ARG A 136 2.64 10.09 -5.35
N LEU A 137 2.19 11.19 -5.93
CA LEU A 137 2.91 11.96 -6.94
C LEU A 137 2.97 13.43 -6.52
N ASP A 138 4.18 13.94 -6.34
CA ASP A 138 4.47 15.33 -6.04
C ASP A 138 5.03 16.01 -7.29
N ILE A 139 4.41 17.11 -7.71
CA ILE A 139 4.86 17.90 -8.87
C ILE A 139 5.34 19.24 -8.35
N ALA A 140 6.63 19.52 -8.53
CA ALA A 140 7.20 20.82 -8.16
C ALA A 140 6.58 21.92 -9.03
N PRO A 141 6.28 23.10 -8.46
CA PRO A 141 5.89 24.26 -9.26
C PRO A 141 7.03 24.63 -10.22
N THR A 142 6.67 24.85 -11.48
CA THR A 142 7.60 25.31 -12.54
C THR A 142 7.87 26.80 -12.43
#